data_478571862d27f0a87254d6f268124c4f
#
_entry.id   478571862d27f0a87254d6f268124c4f
#
_cell.length_a   1.000
_cell.length_b   1.000
_cell.length_c   1.000
_cell.angle_alpha   90.00
_cell.angle_beta   90.00
_cell.angle_gamma   90.00
#
_symmetry.space_group_name_H-M   'P 1'
#
loop_
_entity.id
_entity.type
_entity.pdbx_description
1 polymer ?
#
loop_
_entity_poly.entity_id
_entity_poly.type
_entity_poly.pdbx_seq_one_letter_code
_entity_poly.pdbx_strand_id
1 'polypeptide(L)'
;MRDEHEKSLKELINQFVSQSGKQHLMDKQLLFDHWPEYVGNICAQFSKCEDLRNGILYVRVQNAALKFELFGHKSQILKKMEADFGPLVRDIIFR
;
A
#
# COMPACT_ATOMS: atom_id res chain seq x y z
N MET A 1 -23.96 -11.56 -3.25
CA MET A 1 -23.17 -12.11 -3.40
C MET A 1 -21.99 -11.68 -3.02
N ARG A 2 -21.16 -12.12 -2.86
CA ARG A 2 -20.06 -11.78 -2.46
C ARG A 2 -19.16 -11.36 -3.40
N ASP A 3 -19.45 -11.34 -4.57
CA ASP A 3 -18.52 -11.00 -5.59
C ASP A 3 -18.01 -9.60 -5.46
N GLU A 4 -18.84 -8.68 -5.03
CA GLU A 4 -18.34 -7.36 -4.89
C GLU A 4 -17.29 -7.27 -3.87
N HIS A 5 -17.40 -8.08 -2.84
CA HIS A 5 -16.40 -8.05 -1.79
C HIS A 5 -15.10 -8.63 -2.24
N GLU A 6 -15.12 -9.39 -3.30
CA GLU A 6 -13.91 -10.00 -3.76
C GLU A 6 -13.24 -9.25 -4.86
N LYS A 7 -13.83 -8.16 -5.32
CA LYS A 7 -13.15 -7.34 -6.27
C LYS A 7 -11.95 -6.73 -5.60
N SER A 8 -10.81 -6.81 -6.23
CA SER A 8 -9.61 -6.21 -5.68
C SER A 8 -9.69 -4.70 -5.79
N LEU A 9 -8.91 -4.02 -4.98
CA LEU A 9 -8.79 -2.58 -5.08
C LEU A 9 -8.31 -2.18 -6.46
N LYS A 10 -7.46 -3.00 -7.04
CA LYS A 10 -6.95 -2.72 -8.37
C LYS A 10 -8.06 -2.62 -9.39
N GLU A 11 -9.04 -3.52 -9.32
CA GLU A 11 -10.15 -3.47 -10.25
C GLU A 11 -10.98 -2.22 -10.09
N LEU A 12 -11.22 -1.82 -8.85
CA LEU A 12 -11.96 -0.61 -8.60
C LEU A 12 -11.22 0.62 -9.11
N ILE A 13 -9.94 0.66 -8.88
CA ILE A 13 -9.11 1.76 -9.35
C ILE A 13 -9.12 1.83 -10.86
N ASN A 14 -8.97 0.69 -11.52
CA ASN A 14 -8.95 0.68 -12.98
C ASN A 14 -10.25 1.19 -13.58
N GLN A 15 -11.37 0.81 -12.98
CA GLN A 15 -12.65 1.30 -13.45
C GLN A 15 -12.74 2.82 -13.34
N PHE A 16 -12.25 3.34 -12.24
CA PHE A 16 -12.35 4.76 -11.98
C PHE A 16 -11.38 5.57 -12.82
N VAL A 17 -10.13 5.15 -12.87
CA VAL A 17 -9.12 5.95 -13.52
C VAL A 17 -9.10 5.85 -15.03
N SER A 18 -9.66 4.82 -15.59
CA SER A 18 -9.73 4.77 -17.05
C SER A 18 -10.60 5.89 -17.58
N GLN A 19 -11.42 6.48 -16.71
CA GLN A 19 -12.25 7.59 -17.11
C GLN A 19 -11.62 8.92 -16.78
N SER A 20 -10.81 8.97 -15.73
CA SER A 20 -10.28 10.25 -15.28
C SER A 20 -8.89 10.56 -15.78
N GLY A 21 -8.15 9.54 -16.15
CA GLY A 21 -6.77 9.77 -16.59
C GLY A 21 -5.82 10.09 -15.46
N LYS A 22 -6.22 9.85 -14.21
CA LYS A 22 -5.37 10.16 -13.06
C LYS A 22 -5.02 8.93 -12.27
N GLN A 23 -4.70 7.87 -12.97
CA GLN A 23 -4.48 6.58 -12.34
C GLN A 23 -3.41 6.62 -11.26
N HIS A 24 -2.29 7.26 -11.54
CA HIS A 24 -1.18 7.26 -10.60
C HIS A 24 -1.56 7.90 -9.26
N LEU A 25 -2.25 9.03 -9.31
CA LEU A 25 -2.64 9.72 -8.09
C LEU A 25 -3.66 8.94 -7.29
N MET A 26 -4.61 8.31 -7.97
CA MET A 26 -5.62 7.52 -7.29
C MET A 26 -5.02 6.30 -6.64
N ASP A 27 -4.10 5.63 -7.33
CA ASP A 27 -3.45 4.45 -6.78
C ASP A 27 -2.67 4.80 -5.52
N LYS A 28 -1.94 5.90 -5.57
CA LYS A 28 -1.14 6.34 -4.44
C LYS A 28 -2.02 6.62 -3.23
N GLN A 29 -3.10 7.36 -3.44
CA GLN A 29 -3.97 7.73 -2.33
C GLN A 29 -4.63 6.51 -1.70
N LEU A 30 -5.13 5.60 -2.52
CA LEU A 30 -5.78 4.41 -2.00
C LEU A 30 -4.78 3.51 -1.27
N LEU A 31 -3.57 3.43 -1.78
CA LEU A 31 -2.53 2.65 -1.12
C LEU A 31 -2.25 3.21 0.27
N PHE A 32 -2.11 4.53 0.37
CA PHE A 32 -1.86 5.17 1.65
C PHE A 32 -3.01 4.95 2.61
N ASP A 33 -4.24 5.07 2.13
CA ASP A 33 -5.42 4.89 2.97
C ASP A 33 -5.55 3.46 3.47
N HIS A 34 -5.03 2.50 2.71
CA HIS A 34 -5.12 1.10 3.08
C HIS A 34 -3.90 0.57 3.83
N TRP A 35 -2.98 1.46 4.20
CA TRP A 35 -1.78 1.04 4.92
C TRP A 35 -2.11 0.19 6.16
N PRO A 36 -3.12 0.54 6.98
CA PRO A 36 -3.43 -0.29 8.15
C PRO A 36 -3.85 -1.71 7.80
N GLU A 37 -4.40 -1.92 6.60
CA GLU A 37 -4.79 -3.25 6.18
C GLU A 37 -3.58 -4.15 5.95
N TYR A 38 -2.45 -3.56 5.62
CA TYR A 38 -1.25 -4.32 5.31
C TYR A 38 -0.39 -4.59 6.52
N VAL A 39 -0.39 -3.71 7.50
CA VAL A 39 0.50 -3.84 8.65
C VAL A 39 -0.23 -3.99 9.98
N GLY A 40 -1.54 -3.82 10.00
CA GLY A 40 -2.31 -3.88 11.23
C GLY A 40 -2.46 -2.50 11.86
N ASN A 41 -3.51 -2.36 12.67
CA ASN A 41 -3.83 -1.05 13.23
C ASN A 41 -2.77 -0.53 14.17
N ILE A 42 -2.15 -1.39 14.95
CA ILE A 42 -1.15 -0.94 15.92
C ILE A 42 0.08 -0.42 15.20
N CYS A 43 0.58 -1.18 14.22
CA CYS A 43 1.74 -0.73 13.48
C CYS A 43 1.44 0.53 12.68
N ALA A 44 0.22 0.66 12.20
CA ALA A 44 -0.16 1.83 11.43
C ALA A 44 -0.17 3.10 12.27
N GLN A 45 -0.41 2.97 13.58
CA GLN A 45 -0.39 4.14 14.45
C GLN A 45 1.00 4.74 14.58
N PHE A 46 2.04 3.93 14.39
CA PHE A 46 3.41 4.36 14.59
C PHE A 46 4.20 4.43 13.28
N SER A 47 3.51 4.36 12.16
CA SER A 47 4.15 4.47 10.86
C SER A 47 3.23 5.23 9.93
N LYS A 48 3.82 5.80 8.89
CA LYS A 48 3.06 6.63 7.96
C LYS A 48 3.68 6.53 6.58
N CYS A 49 2.83 6.29 5.58
CA CYS A 49 3.28 6.36 4.20
C CYS A 49 3.54 7.81 3.84
N GLU A 50 4.72 8.09 3.31
CA GLU A 50 5.08 9.45 2.97
C GLU A 50 5.07 9.73 1.50
N ASP A 51 5.47 8.78 0.69
CA ASP A 51 5.54 9.01 -0.73
C ASP A 51 5.61 7.69 -1.47
N LEU A 52 5.30 7.74 -2.76
CA LEU A 52 5.44 6.61 -3.66
C LEU A 52 6.03 7.15 -4.95
N ARG A 53 7.29 6.80 -5.23
CA ARG A 53 7.98 7.27 -6.41
C ARG A 53 8.68 6.12 -7.09
N ASN A 54 8.46 5.97 -8.38
CA ASN A 54 9.14 4.96 -9.18
C ASN A 54 8.96 3.55 -8.63
N GLY A 55 7.79 3.28 -8.06
CA GLY A 55 7.51 1.96 -7.49
C GLY A 55 8.07 1.75 -6.11
N ILE A 56 8.67 2.76 -5.49
CA ILE A 56 9.22 2.63 -4.16
C ILE A 56 8.35 3.41 -3.18
N LEU A 57 7.84 2.69 -2.18
CA LEU A 57 7.01 3.28 -1.15
C LEU A 57 7.90 3.70 0.02
N TYR A 58 7.80 4.94 0.40
CA TYR A 58 8.57 5.48 1.52
C TYR A 58 7.68 5.58 2.73
N VAL A 59 8.07 4.90 3.80
CA VAL A 59 7.29 4.84 5.03
C VAL A 59 8.13 5.33 6.19
N ARG A 60 7.62 6.31 6.91
CA ARG A 60 8.29 6.80 8.12
C ARG A 60 7.81 5.99 9.30
N VAL A 61 8.75 5.52 10.12
CA VAL A 61 8.42 4.71 11.29
C VAL A 61 8.96 5.41 12.52
N GLN A 62 8.16 5.47 13.58
CA GLN A 62 8.49 6.30 14.73
C GLN A 62 9.54 5.71 15.64
N ASN A 63 9.71 4.40 15.66
CA ASN A 63 10.75 3.84 16.51
C ASN A 63 11.52 2.75 15.78
N ALA A 64 12.74 2.50 16.24
CA ALA A 64 13.65 1.60 15.56
C ALA A 64 13.20 0.14 15.66
N ALA A 65 12.63 -0.24 16.79
CA ALA A 65 12.19 -1.63 16.97
C ALA A 65 11.11 -1.97 15.96
N LEU A 66 10.13 -1.07 15.78
CA LEU A 66 9.08 -1.30 14.82
C LEU A 66 9.61 -1.29 13.40
N LYS A 67 10.56 -0.42 13.12
CA LYS A 67 11.15 -0.36 11.78
C LYS A 67 11.82 -1.69 11.44
N PHE A 68 12.53 -2.26 12.38
CA PHE A 68 13.18 -3.54 12.18
C PHE A 68 12.15 -4.64 11.95
N GLU A 69 11.08 -4.61 12.74
CA GLU A 69 10.02 -5.59 12.60
C GLU A 69 9.36 -5.51 11.23
N LEU A 70 9.03 -4.31 10.80
CA LEU A 70 8.39 -4.12 9.49
C LEU A 70 9.31 -4.54 8.36
N PHE A 71 10.60 -4.26 8.51
CA PHE A 71 11.56 -4.66 7.49
C PHE A 71 11.57 -6.18 7.36
N GLY A 72 11.47 -6.90 8.46
CA GLY A 72 11.43 -8.36 8.44
C GLY A 72 10.19 -8.92 7.77
N HIS A 73 9.12 -8.13 7.69
CA HIS A 73 7.88 -8.58 7.04
C HIS A 73 7.67 -7.94 5.68
N LYS A 74 8.69 -7.28 5.14
CA LYS A 74 8.51 -6.52 3.92
C LYS A 74 8.01 -7.36 2.76
N SER A 75 8.51 -8.56 2.58
CA SER A 75 8.09 -9.36 1.44
C SER A 75 6.62 -9.77 1.55
N GLN A 76 6.13 -10.02 2.76
CA GLN A 76 4.73 -10.34 2.95
C GLN A 76 3.85 -9.13 2.67
N ILE A 77 4.30 -7.96 3.11
CA ILE A 77 3.56 -6.73 2.85
C ILE A 77 3.49 -6.47 1.35
N LEU A 78 4.61 -6.66 0.66
CA LEU A 78 4.64 -6.45 -0.79
C LEU A 78 3.72 -7.41 -1.52
N LYS A 79 3.63 -8.65 -1.06
CA LYS A 79 2.71 -9.60 -1.69
C LYS A 79 1.26 -9.18 -1.53
N LYS A 80 0.90 -8.67 -0.37
CA LYS A 80 -0.46 -8.19 -0.17
C LYS A 80 -0.77 -7.01 -1.06
N MET A 81 0.19 -6.09 -1.19
CA MET A 81 0.01 -4.94 -2.07
C MET A 81 -0.10 -5.35 -3.52
N GLU A 82 0.67 -6.36 -3.92
CA GLU A 82 0.60 -6.83 -5.29
C GLU A 82 -0.76 -7.43 -5.60
N ALA A 83 -1.37 -8.11 -4.64
CA ALA A 83 -2.69 -8.67 -4.85
C ALA A 83 -3.73 -7.59 -5.12
N ASP A 84 -3.58 -6.42 -4.49
CA ASP A 84 -4.55 -5.34 -4.64
C ASP A 84 -4.21 -4.37 -5.76
N PHE A 85 -2.95 -4.08 -5.96
CA PHE A 85 -2.52 -3.02 -6.88
C PHE A 85 -1.64 -3.50 -8.02
N GLY A 86 -1.35 -4.80 -8.09
CA GLY A 86 -0.46 -5.30 -9.13
C GLY A 86 0.96 -4.79 -8.89
N PRO A 87 1.68 -4.43 -9.94
CA PRO A 87 3.10 -4.07 -9.80
C PRO A 87 3.34 -2.63 -9.39
N LEU A 88 2.37 -2.00 -8.75
CA LEU A 88 2.50 -0.59 -8.37
C LEU A 88 3.67 -0.35 -7.43
N VAL A 89 3.87 -1.24 -6.45
CA VAL A 89 4.94 -1.10 -5.48
C VAL A 89 5.94 -2.22 -5.67
N ARG A 90 7.19 -1.85 -5.94
CA ARG A 90 8.27 -2.82 -6.14
C ARG A 90 9.09 -3.01 -4.87
N ASP A 91 9.15 -2.00 -4.03
CA ASP A 91 9.97 -2.05 -2.83
C ASP A 91 9.44 -1.05 -1.82
N ILE A 92 9.82 -1.23 -0.57
CA ILE A 92 9.44 -0.33 0.51
C ILE A 92 10.70 0.08 1.24
N ILE A 93 10.83 1.37 1.53
CA ILE A 93 11.91 1.88 2.33
C ILE A 93 11.33 2.42 3.63
N PHE A 94 11.73 1.82 4.73
CA PHE A 94 11.31 2.27 6.06
C PHE A 94 12.38 3.20 6.62
N ARG A 95 11.97 4.39 7.04
CA ARG A 95 12.92 5.38 7.51
C ARG A 95 12.41 6.20 8.68
#